data_741aa4196b1c8d4fc9ba24f5575a7a64
#
_entry.id   741aa4196b1c8d4fc9ba24f5575a7a64
#
_cell.length_a   1.000
_cell.length_b   1.000
_cell.length_c   1.000
_cell.angle_alpha   90.00
_cell.angle_beta   90.00
_cell.angle_gamma   90.00
#
_symmetry.space_group_name_H-M   'P 1'
#
loop_
_entity.id
_entity.type
_entity.pdbx_description
1 polymer ?
#
loop_
_entity_poly.entity_id
_entity_poly.type
_entity_poly.pdbx_seq_one_letter_code
_entity_poly.pdbx_strand_id
1 'polypeptide(L)'
;MTQKIAFRSFRSIQCRILRQSRVRRTFLLAFQAGSPLVRSLFASLTLLVVAMAVPVAVAQKIQLSVDVFRAGAKIDRNLFGQFAEHLGHGVYDGIWVGPDSKIPNTRGIRNDVVAALKAIKVPNVRWPGGCFADEYHWRKGIGPQRTVTLNPNWGGVIEPNTFGTTEFMDFLGQIGAEAYLSVNVGSGTPQEASEWLEYLTTAQPTTLAKERAANGHPAPYKVAFLGIGNESWDCGGNMTPDYYLSQLKIYSRFVRNFNPAQQDKQQMLKIAVGPGGGEPRWTEWTDAIMKAYQSHTWSWDMNGLSMHSYTVVKWPPSFTSVGFGEAEYAQILKSTLEMNDLVEKHSAIMDKYDPEKKVVLVVDEWGGWYAPLPGSTLGFLVQQNSLRDAVLAALNLNIFARHADRVRMANIAQMINVLQAMILTDKEKMVLTPTYYVYKMYVPFQDATFVPATFDAGKFTHDGIMLPRIDAIAAKDKAGKLWVAITNIDPNQSAEIELSLVGINAKSAAGETLSASKVDSVNTFDAPNTVVPKPISAKAQDGKLTLKLEPKSVTVVAIEQ
;
A
#
# COMPACT_ATOMS: atom_id res chain seq x y z
N MET A 1 -27.84 -40.45 -6.06
CA MET A 1 -26.87 -41.35 -5.39
C MET A 1 -26.15 -40.55 -4.35
N THR A 2 -26.50 -40.79 -3.13
CA THR A 2 -26.15 -40.10 -1.89
C THR A 2 -24.80 -40.60 -1.37
N GLN A 3 -23.87 -39.71 -1.07
CA GLN A 3 -22.80 -40.05 -0.13
C GLN A 3 -22.67 -38.97 0.94
N LYS A 4 -23.17 -39.36 2.12
CA LYS A 4 -22.89 -38.69 3.39
C LYS A 4 -21.44 -39.01 3.78
N ILE A 5 -20.66 -38.00 4.15
CA ILE A 5 -19.42 -38.19 4.91
C ILE A 5 -19.57 -37.51 6.28
N ALA A 6 -19.28 -38.34 7.28
CA ALA A 6 -19.59 -38.15 8.66
C ALA A 6 -18.69 -37.17 9.39
N PHE A 7 -19.32 -36.38 10.26
CA PHE A 7 -18.70 -35.74 11.41
C PHE A 7 -18.15 -36.80 12.36
N ARG A 8 -16.89 -36.72 12.75
CA ARG A 8 -16.36 -37.34 13.96
C ARG A 8 -15.80 -36.29 14.90
N SER A 9 -16.48 -36.22 16.02
CA SER A 9 -16.11 -35.51 17.24
C SER A 9 -14.78 -36.05 17.80
N PHE A 10 -13.91 -35.16 18.24
CA PHE A 10 -12.88 -35.47 19.23
C PHE A 10 -13.21 -34.74 20.54
N ARG A 11 -13.82 -35.47 21.45
CA ARG A 11 -13.81 -35.19 22.90
C ARG A 11 -12.81 -36.13 23.55
N SER A 12 -12.22 -35.61 24.61
CA SER A 12 -11.47 -36.28 25.68
C SER A 12 -10.00 -36.60 25.42
N ILE A 13 -9.14 -35.81 26.05
CA ILE A 13 -8.14 -36.32 27.02
C ILE A 13 -7.91 -35.16 28.01
N GLN A 14 -8.65 -35.24 29.13
CA GLN A 14 -8.27 -34.64 30.40
C GLN A 14 -7.77 -35.76 31.30
N CYS A 15 -6.85 -35.44 32.20
CA CYS A 15 -6.37 -36.19 33.32
C CYS A 15 -5.09 -37.03 33.13
N ARG A 16 -4.09 -36.47 33.69
CA ARG A 16 -3.09 -37.00 34.68
C ARG A 16 -1.78 -36.29 34.44
N ILE A 17 -1.34 -35.50 35.41
CA ILE A 17 -0.38 -35.91 36.44
C ILE A 17 -0.32 -34.81 37.49
N LEU A 18 -0.90 -35.11 38.64
CA LEU A 18 -0.54 -34.54 39.93
C LEU A 18 0.47 -35.49 40.60
N ARG A 19 1.43 -34.91 41.26
CA ARG A 19 2.29 -35.44 42.33
C ARG A 19 3.78 -35.45 41.96
N GLN A 20 4.44 -34.69 42.66
CA GLN A 20 5.44 -34.92 43.75
C GLN A 20 6.38 -33.74 43.75
N SER A 21 6.80 -33.17 44.79
CA SER A 21 6.71 -33.26 46.25
C SER A 21 7.74 -32.28 46.80
N ARG A 22 7.29 -31.46 47.69
CA ARG A 22 7.91 -31.12 48.98
C ARG A 22 9.27 -31.75 49.29
N VAL A 23 10.28 -30.92 49.52
CA VAL A 23 11.28 -30.97 50.56
C VAL A 23 11.58 -29.52 50.97
N ARG A 24 10.94 -28.99 51.98
CA ARG A 24 11.27 -28.68 53.36
C ARG A 24 12.76 -28.33 53.59
N ARG A 25 12.98 -27.02 53.93
CA ARG A 25 13.22 -26.48 55.28
C ARG A 25 14.13 -27.34 56.12
N THR A 26 15.26 -26.76 56.52
CA THR A 26 15.69 -26.55 57.90
C THR A 26 17.21 -26.40 57.91
N PHE A 27 17.73 -25.29 58.33
CA PHE A 27 18.74 -25.19 59.36
C PHE A 27 18.85 -23.72 59.80
N LEU A 28 18.22 -23.46 60.93
CA LEU A 28 18.44 -22.32 61.78
C LEU A 28 19.19 -22.83 63.02
N LEU A 29 19.88 -21.94 63.69
CA LEU A 29 20.48 -21.99 65.04
C LEU A 29 21.91 -22.52 65.07
N ALA A 30 22.78 -21.74 65.51
CA ALA A 30 23.18 -21.09 66.71
C ALA A 30 24.70 -21.05 66.82
N PHE A 31 25.25 -19.99 67.19
CA PHE A 31 26.03 -19.89 68.44
C PHE A 31 26.34 -18.44 68.74
N GLN A 32 25.85 -18.05 69.90
CA GLN A 32 26.21 -16.81 70.59
C GLN A 32 27.54 -16.98 71.30
N ALA A 33 28.12 -15.80 71.57
CA ALA A 33 28.97 -15.42 72.68
C ALA A 33 30.46 -15.25 72.45
N GLY A 34 30.87 -14.06 72.78
CA GLY A 34 32.26 -13.76 73.16
C GLY A 34 32.77 -12.39 72.78
N SER A 35 32.42 -11.34 73.51
CA SER A 35 33.13 -10.09 73.58
C SER A 35 34.36 -10.17 74.57
N PRO A 36 35.19 -9.17 74.87
CA PRO A 36 35.51 -7.90 74.15
C PRO A 36 36.99 -7.57 74.08
N LEU A 37 37.26 -6.34 73.65
CA LEU A 37 38.44 -5.47 73.92
C LEU A 37 39.64 -5.56 72.99
N VAL A 38 39.89 -4.49 72.37
CA VAL A 38 40.98 -3.47 72.55
C VAL A 38 41.63 -3.02 71.22
N ARG A 39 41.43 -1.75 71.00
CA ARG A 39 42.34 -0.74 70.46
C ARG A 39 42.77 -0.68 69.01
N SER A 40 42.23 0.35 68.40
CA SER A 40 42.92 1.43 67.66
C SER A 40 44.05 1.02 66.71
N LEU A 41 43.78 1.24 65.44
CA LEU A 41 44.72 1.80 64.53
C LEU A 41 43.96 2.48 63.36
N PHE A 42 44.25 3.79 63.27
CA PHE A 42 43.86 4.58 62.11
C PHE A 42 44.36 3.90 60.83
N ALA A 43 43.46 3.50 59.94
CA ALA A 43 43.80 3.23 58.58
C ALA A 43 42.71 3.89 57.69
N SER A 44 43.17 4.94 57.05
CA SER A 44 42.44 5.75 56.07
C SER A 44 41.78 4.82 55.04
N LEU A 45 40.46 4.67 55.11
CA LEU A 45 39.68 4.01 54.05
C LEU A 45 39.46 5.03 52.93
N THR A 46 40.42 5.06 52.01
CA THR A 46 40.23 5.75 50.73
C THR A 46 39.12 5.02 49.98
N LEU A 47 37.92 5.59 50.01
CA LEU A 47 36.78 5.11 49.20
C LEU A 47 37.13 5.34 47.72
N LEU A 48 37.63 4.30 47.06
CA LEU A 48 37.81 4.28 45.63
C LEU A 48 36.41 4.16 45.00
N VAL A 49 35.76 5.30 44.76
CA VAL A 49 34.60 5.38 43.90
C VAL A 49 35.09 5.10 42.47
N VAL A 50 35.11 3.85 42.08
CA VAL A 50 35.16 3.49 40.65
C VAL A 50 33.82 3.93 40.08
N ALA A 51 33.77 5.16 39.61
CA ALA A 51 32.75 5.59 38.68
C ALA A 51 32.86 4.66 37.47
N MET A 52 32.04 3.62 37.40
CA MET A 52 31.78 2.95 36.16
C MET A 52 31.17 4.01 35.24
N ALA A 53 32.03 4.67 34.47
CA ALA A 53 31.59 5.39 33.27
C ALA A 53 30.97 4.33 32.36
N VAL A 54 29.67 4.13 32.50
CA VAL A 54 28.89 3.47 31.44
C VAL A 54 29.20 4.31 30.21
N PRO A 55 29.85 3.74 29.18
CA PRO A 55 30.03 4.49 27.96
C PRO A 55 28.60 4.83 27.50
N VAL A 56 28.26 6.13 27.57
CA VAL A 56 27.10 6.63 26.82
C VAL A 56 27.48 6.32 25.39
N ALA A 57 26.91 5.25 24.85
CA ALA A 57 27.03 4.95 23.44
C ALA A 57 26.48 6.18 22.73
N VAL A 58 27.37 7.06 22.29
CA VAL A 58 27.02 8.16 21.39
C VAL A 58 26.41 7.43 20.16
N ALA A 59 25.11 7.58 19.98
CA ALA A 59 24.43 6.97 18.86
C ALA A 59 25.17 7.41 17.59
N GLN A 60 25.81 6.45 16.90
CA GLN A 60 26.61 6.74 15.73
C GLN A 60 25.70 7.43 14.71
N LYS A 61 26.09 8.64 14.28
CA LYS A 61 25.36 9.38 13.25
C LYS A 61 25.37 8.58 11.95
N ILE A 62 24.19 8.40 11.38
CA ILE A 62 24.05 7.75 10.09
C ILE A 62 24.37 8.79 9.01
N GLN A 63 25.40 8.52 8.21
CA GLN A 63 25.75 9.36 7.07
C GLN A 63 24.82 9.01 5.89
N LEU A 64 24.05 9.98 5.42
CA LEU A 64 23.22 9.85 4.23
C LEU A 64 23.72 10.81 3.16
N SER A 65 24.27 10.27 2.07
CA SER A 65 24.80 11.05 0.95
C SER A 65 23.85 11.03 -0.24
N VAL A 66 23.59 12.21 -0.81
CA VAL A 66 22.77 12.41 -2.00
C VAL A 66 23.59 13.20 -3.01
N ASP A 67 23.85 12.60 -4.19
CA ASP A 67 24.52 13.26 -5.31
C ASP A 67 23.47 13.72 -6.33
N VAL A 68 23.19 15.02 -6.34
CA VAL A 68 22.13 15.60 -7.19
C VAL A 68 22.45 15.63 -8.67
N PHE A 69 23.67 15.33 -9.07
CA PHE A 69 24.07 15.20 -10.47
C PHE A 69 23.75 13.80 -11.04
N ARG A 70 23.46 12.83 -10.17
CA ARG A 70 23.07 11.48 -10.55
C ARG A 70 21.56 11.36 -10.63
N ALA A 71 20.97 11.87 -11.72
CA ALA A 71 19.53 11.74 -11.96
C ALA A 71 19.18 10.29 -12.33
N GLY A 72 18.20 9.74 -11.64
CA GLY A 72 17.57 8.45 -11.96
C GLY A 72 16.33 8.60 -12.84
N ALA A 73 15.46 7.60 -12.80
CA ALA A 73 14.20 7.61 -13.53
C ALA A 73 13.20 8.62 -12.92
N LYS A 74 12.21 9.02 -13.73
CA LYS A 74 11.07 9.78 -13.23
C LYS A 74 10.21 8.90 -12.35
N ILE A 75 9.91 9.35 -11.15
CA ILE A 75 8.91 8.76 -10.26
C ILE A 75 7.53 9.11 -10.83
N ASP A 76 6.89 8.15 -11.48
CA ASP A 76 5.58 8.39 -12.07
C ASP A 76 4.55 8.68 -10.96
N ARG A 77 3.69 9.70 -11.17
CA ARG A 77 2.62 10.00 -10.21
C ARG A 77 1.71 8.80 -9.95
N ASN A 78 1.57 7.92 -10.94
CA ASN A 78 0.73 6.74 -10.83
C ASN A 78 1.23 5.71 -9.80
N LEU A 79 2.44 5.85 -9.24
CA LEU A 79 2.88 5.10 -8.06
C LEU A 79 2.03 5.40 -6.81
N PHE A 80 1.26 6.49 -6.83
CA PHE A 80 0.37 6.93 -5.75
C PHE A 80 -1.10 6.68 -6.06
N GLY A 81 -1.40 5.75 -6.97
CA GLY A 81 -2.74 5.33 -7.35
C GLY A 81 -3.52 4.70 -6.21
N GLN A 82 -4.82 4.65 -6.38
CA GLN A 82 -5.78 4.10 -5.43
C GLN A 82 -6.56 2.95 -6.03
N PHE A 83 -7.10 2.09 -5.19
CA PHE A 83 -7.95 0.99 -5.59
C PHE A 83 -9.30 1.07 -4.87
N ALA A 84 -10.38 0.96 -5.62
CA ALA A 84 -11.75 0.93 -5.13
C ALA A 84 -12.49 -0.27 -5.72
N GLU A 85 -13.07 -1.06 -4.85
CA GLU A 85 -13.83 -2.26 -5.21
C GLU A 85 -15.20 -2.23 -4.56
N HIS A 86 -16.19 -2.85 -5.18
CA HIS A 86 -17.49 -3.13 -4.59
C HIS A 86 -17.35 -4.21 -3.50
N LEU A 87 -16.67 -3.82 -2.42
CA LEU A 87 -16.33 -4.64 -1.27
C LEU A 87 -16.65 -3.88 0.01
N GLY A 88 -17.43 -4.52 0.91
CA GLY A 88 -17.77 -3.92 2.20
C GLY A 88 -18.33 -2.51 2.07
N HIS A 89 -17.78 -1.60 2.85
CA HIS A 89 -18.11 -0.16 2.81
C HIS A 89 -17.09 0.68 2.01
N GLY A 90 -16.38 0.08 1.05
CA GLY A 90 -15.41 0.80 0.22
C GLY A 90 -16.08 1.78 -0.75
N VAL A 91 -17.12 1.33 -1.44
CA VAL A 91 -17.92 2.14 -2.35
C VAL A 91 -19.13 2.74 -1.62
N TYR A 92 -20.07 1.89 -1.19
CA TYR A 92 -21.26 2.36 -0.47
C TYR A 92 -20.88 2.77 0.95
N ASP A 93 -21.44 3.90 1.43
CA ASP A 93 -21.11 4.57 2.69
C ASP A 93 -19.67 5.14 2.75
N GLY A 94 -18.78 4.64 1.91
CA GLY A 94 -17.40 5.14 1.74
C GLY A 94 -17.32 6.30 0.75
N ILE A 95 -17.48 6.03 -0.54
CA ILE A 95 -17.49 7.05 -1.60
C ILE A 95 -18.92 7.60 -1.79
N TRP A 96 -19.88 6.68 -1.89
CA TRP A 96 -21.24 6.90 -2.35
C TRP A 96 -22.24 6.78 -1.21
N VAL A 97 -22.99 7.84 -0.99
CA VAL A 97 -24.07 7.87 0.01
C VAL A 97 -25.45 8.13 -0.61
N GLY A 98 -25.47 8.35 -1.93
CA GLY A 98 -26.69 8.72 -2.67
C GLY A 98 -26.99 10.22 -2.60
N PRO A 99 -27.65 10.77 -3.63
CA PRO A 99 -27.91 12.21 -3.74
C PRO A 99 -28.85 12.75 -2.66
N ASP A 100 -29.74 11.91 -2.12
CA ASP A 100 -30.72 12.28 -1.11
C ASP A 100 -30.21 12.10 0.33
N SER A 101 -28.95 11.69 0.50
CA SER A 101 -28.34 11.52 1.82
C SER A 101 -28.22 12.84 2.56
N LYS A 102 -28.41 12.81 3.90
CA LYS A 102 -28.13 13.94 4.79
C LYS A 102 -26.64 14.19 5.02
N ILE A 103 -25.79 13.19 4.70
CA ILE A 103 -24.33 13.34 4.71
C ILE A 103 -23.96 14.32 3.59
N PRO A 104 -23.14 15.36 3.88
CA PRO A 104 -22.75 16.34 2.87
C PRO A 104 -22.15 15.66 1.65
N ASN A 105 -22.81 15.82 0.50
CA ASN A 105 -22.42 15.17 -0.74
C ASN A 105 -22.61 16.09 -1.95
N THR A 106 -21.94 15.76 -3.03
CA THR A 106 -22.15 16.35 -4.35
C THR A 106 -22.58 15.25 -5.31
N ARG A 107 -23.85 15.25 -5.67
CA ARG A 107 -24.46 14.21 -6.52
C ARG A 107 -24.25 12.79 -5.98
N GLY A 108 -24.40 12.62 -4.67
CA GLY A 108 -24.29 11.34 -3.96
C GLY A 108 -22.87 10.97 -3.51
N ILE A 109 -21.85 11.71 -3.91
CA ILE A 109 -20.45 11.47 -3.56
C ILE A 109 -20.05 12.33 -2.37
N ARG A 110 -19.47 11.76 -1.33
CA ARG A 110 -19.11 12.41 -0.06
C ARG A 110 -18.11 13.56 -0.27
N ASN A 111 -18.45 14.75 0.19
CA ASN A 111 -17.61 15.94 0.04
C ASN A 111 -16.33 15.88 0.87
N ASP A 112 -16.37 15.33 2.07
CA ASP A 112 -15.22 15.14 2.95
C ASP A 112 -14.18 14.20 2.35
N VAL A 113 -14.62 13.09 1.79
CA VAL A 113 -13.78 12.12 1.06
C VAL A 113 -13.13 12.77 -0.17
N VAL A 114 -13.92 13.48 -0.97
CA VAL A 114 -13.41 14.23 -2.14
C VAL A 114 -12.33 15.22 -1.72
N ALA A 115 -12.55 15.99 -0.67
CA ALA A 115 -11.57 16.96 -0.17
C ALA A 115 -10.25 16.28 0.27
N ALA A 116 -10.35 15.16 0.99
CA ALA A 116 -9.18 14.40 1.43
C ALA A 116 -8.37 13.84 0.26
N LEU A 117 -9.03 13.22 -0.72
CA LEU A 117 -8.35 12.63 -1.89
C LEU A 117 -7.72 13.69 -2.81
N LYS A 118 -8.38 14.85 -2.98
CA LYS A 118 -7.78 15.99 -3.69
C LYS A 118 -6.51 16.50 -3.02
N ALA A 119 -6.48 16.52 -1.69
CA ALA A 119 -5.32 17.02 -0.93
C ALA A 119 -4.07 16.15 -1.12
N ILE A 120 -4.23 14.86 -1.37
CA ILE A 120 -3.12 13.93 -1.69
C ILE A 120 -2.88 13.77 -3.19
N LYS A 121 -3.62 14.51 -4.03
CA LYS A 121 -3.50 14.53 -5.50
C LYS A 121 -3.56 13.12 -6.10
N VAL A 122 -4.60 12.34 -5.75
CA VAL A 122 -4.79 10.99 -6.30
C VAL A 122 -4.69 11.01 -7.82
N PRO A 123 -3.76 10.28 -8.43
CA PRO A 123 -3.53 10.36 -9.88
C PRO A 123 -4.50 9.48 -10.68
N ASN A 124 -4.83 8.32 -10.17
CA ASN A 124 -5.76 7.38 -10.79
C ASN A 124 -6.47 6.53 -9.73
N VAL A 125 -7.61 5.98 -10.08
CA VAL A 125 -8.36 5.00 -9.28
C VAL A 125 -8.70 3.80 -10.14
N ARG A 126 -8.29 2.61 -9.69
CA ARG A 126 -8.66 1.32 -10.26
C ARG A 126 -10.04 0.91 -9.75
N TRP A 127 -10.97 0.55 -10.68
CA TRP A 127 -12.36 0.19 -10.41
C TRP A 127 -12.91 -0.69 -11.57
N PRO A 128 -13.93 -1.55 -11.42
CA PRO A 128 -14.86 -1.71 -10.29
C PRO A 128 -14.36 -2.63 -9.18
N GLY A 129 -13.18 -3.21 -9.29
CA GLY A 129 -12.65 -4.08 -8.26
C GLY A 129 -11.47 -4.90 -8.72
N GLY A 130 -11.13 -5.83 -7.83
CA GLY A 130 -10.34 -7.01 -8.01
C GLY A 130 -11.25 -8.16 -8.46
N CYS A 131 -11.53 -9.13 -7.55
CA CYS A 131 -12.41 -10.26 -7.86
C CYS A 131 -13.81 -9.84 -8.33
N PHE A 132 -14.34 -8.72 -7.83
CA PHE A 132 -15.63 -8.22 -8.28
C PHE A 132 -15.63 -7.82 -9.76
N ALA A 133 -14.49 -7.37 -10.31
CA ALA A 133 -14.41 -6.95 -11.71
C ALA A 133 -14.80 -8.07 -12.70
N ASP A 134 -14.43 -9.32 -12.38
CA ASP A 134 -14.70 -10.48 -13.24
C ASP A 134 -16.11 -11.06 -13.10
N GLU A 135 -16.96 -10.42 -12.26
CA GLU A 135 -18.40 -10.66 -12.16
C GLU A 135 -19.23 -9.40 -12.49
N TYR A 136 -18.58 -8.25 -12.70
CA TYR A 136 -19.24 -6.99 -12.98
C TYR A 136 -19.65 -6.88 -14.43
N HIS A 137 -20.95 -6.66 -14.66
CA HIS A 137 -21.53 -6.37 -15.98
C HIS A 137 -21.96 -4.90 -16.02
N TRP A 138 -21.22 -4.07 -16.71
CA TRP A 138 -21.33 -2.61 -16.68
C TRP A 138 -22.74 -2.06 -16.99
N ARG A 139 -23.52 -2.75 -17.83
CA ARG A 139 -24.91 -2.37 -18.16
C ARG A 139 -25.84 -2.42 -16.97
N LYS A 140 -25.55 -3.24 -15.95
CA LYS A 140 -26.34 -3.31 -14.72
C LYS A 140 -26.22 -2.03 -13.88
N GLY A 141 -25.11 -1.29 -14.05
CA GLY A 141 -24.76 -0.09 -13.31
C GLY A 141 -24.93 1.23 -14.07
N ILE A 142 -25.71 1.28 -15.15
CA ILE A 142 -25.99 2.51 -15.90
C ILE A 142 -27.50 2.79 -16.02
N GLY A 143 -27.83 4.02 -16.37
CA GLY A 143 -29.21 4.46 -16.57
C GLY A 143 -30.02 4.56 -15.28
N PRO A 144 -31.33 4.90 -15.39
CA PRO A 144 -32.19 5.11 -14.23
C PRO A 144 -32.64 3.81 -13.56
N GLN A 145 -32.65 2.69 -14.29
CA GLN A 145 -33.02 1.38 -13.76
C GLN A 145 -31.75 0.54 -13.54
N ARG A 146 -31.44 0.31 -12.27
CA ARG A 146 -30.28 -0.49 -11.86
C ARG A 146 -30.69 -1.92 -11.60
N THR A 147 -29.88 -2.86 -12.05
CA THR A 147 -30.11 -4.28 -11.78
C THR A 147 -29.48 -4.66 -10.46
N VAL A 148 -30.30 -5.07 -9.50
CA VAL A 148 -29.83 -5.56 -8.20
C VAL A 148 -29.29 -6.98 -8.37
N THR A 149 -28.09 -7.24 -7.87
CA THR A 149 -27.42 -8.55 -7.94
C THR A 149 -26.91 -8.98 -6.58
N LEU A 150 -26.37 -10.18 -6.50
CA LEU A 150 -25.62 -10.66 -5.34
C LEU A 150 -24.13 -10.42 -5.60
N ASN A 151 -23.39 -10.02 -4.56
CA ASN A 151 -21.93 -9.98 -4.58
C ASN A 151 -21.41 -11.23 -3.85
N PRO A 152 -21.08 -12.32 -4.54
CA PRO A 152 -20.71 -13.58 -3.90
C PRO A 152 -19.30 -13.55 -3.33
N ASN A 153 -18.41 -12.73 -3.90
CA ASN A 153 -17.01 -12.67 -3.46
C ASN A 153 -16.87 -12.00 -2.08
N TRP A 154 -17.70 -10.98 -1.82
CA TRP A 154 -17.51 -10.14 -0.64
C TRP A 154 -18.75 -10.13 0.27
N GLY A 155 -18.83 -11.17 1.10
CA GLY A 155 -19.85 -11.28 2.14
C GLY A 155 -21.20 -11.79 1.68
N GLY A 156 -21.41 -12.11 0.41
CA GLY A 156 -22.70 -12.59 -0.12
C GLY A 156 -23.83 -11.55 0.02
N VAL A 157 -23.49 -10.27 -0.10
CA VAL A 157 -24.43 -9.15 0.13
C VAL A 157 -25.11 -8.70 -1.17
N ILE A 158 -26.21 -7.97 -1.01
CA ILE A 158 -26.90 -7.33 -2.13
C ILE A 158 -26.01 -6.23 -2.72
N GLU A 159 -25.81 -6.27 -4.03
CA GLU A 159 -25.18 -5.22 -4.83
C GLU A 159 -26.28 -4.47 -5.59
N PRO A 160 -26.60 -3.23 -5.18
CA PRO A 160 -27.68 -2.46 -5.79
C PRO A 160 -27.30 -1.85 -7.14
N ASN A 161 -26.03 -1.83 -7.51
CA ASN A 161 -25.47 -1.19 -8.70
C ASN A 161 -25.84 0.31 -8.84
N THR A 162 -26.10 1.00 -7.72
CA THR A 162 -26.43 2.45 -7.72
C THR A 162 -25.19 3.33 -7.86
N PHE A 163 -24.00 2.75 -7.69
CA PHE A 163 -22.75 3.35 -8.07
C PHE A 163 -22.16 2.55 -9.24
N GLY A 164 -22.21 3.12 -10.43
CA GLY A 164 -21.73 2.46 -11.65
C GLY A 164 -20.85 3.41 -12.46
N THR A 165 -20.84 3.21 -13.76
CA THR A 165 -19.94 3.95 -14.67
C THR A 165 -20.06 5.46 -14.53
N THR A 166 -21.28 5.99 -14.52
CA THR A 166 -21.50 7.46 -14.46
C THR A 166 -21.05 8.05 -13.13
N GLU A 167 -21.40 7.40 -12.03
CA GLU A 167 -21.04 7.82 -10.68
C GLU A 167 -19.53 7.74 -10.44
N PHE A 168 -18.89 6.68 -10.95
CA PHE A 168 -17.45 6.54 -10.88
C PHE A 168 -16.72 7.63 -11.67
N MET A 169 -17.14 7.88 -12.91
CA MET A 169 -16.53 8.92 -13.74
C MET A 169 -16.77 10.34 -13.17
N ASP A 170 -17.92 10.58 -12.54
CA ASP A 170 -18.18 11.83 -11.81
C ASP A 170 -17.29 11.97 -10.57
N PHE A 171 -17.15 10.90 -9.81
CA PHE A 171 -16.22 10.87 -8.67
C PHE A 171 -14.79 11.23 -9.09
N LEU A 172 -14.29 10.63 -10.18
CA LEU A 172 -12.97 10.96 -10.71
C LEU A 172 -12.86 12.43 -11.13
N GLY A 173 -13.90 12.97 -11.78
CA GLY A 173 -13.97 14.39 -12.12
C GLY A 173 -13.92 15.29 -10.89
N GLN A 174 -14.57 14.90 -9.80
CA GLN A 174 -14.55 15.65 -8.54
C GLN A 174 -13.19 15.63 -7.85
N ILE A 175 -12.46 14.52 -7.87
CA ILE A 175 -11.13 14.43 -7.24
C ILE A 175 -9.98 14.84 -8.18
N GLY A 176 -10.22 14.90 -9.48
CA GLY A 176 -9.20 15.24 -10.50
C GLY A 176 -8.28 14.05 -10.85
N ALA A 177 -8.79 12.82 -10.75
CA ALA A 177 -8.04 11.60 -11.04
C ALA A 177 -8.40 10.99 -12.40
N GLU A 178 -7.55 10.10 -12.91
CA GLU A 178 -7.75 9.36 -14.15
C GLU A 178 -8.42 8.00 -13.88
N ALA A 179 -9.19 7.52 -14.86
CA ALA A 179 -9.85 6.22 -14.79
C ALA A 179 -8.86 5.09 -15.11
N TYR A 180 -8.79 4.12 -14.20
CA TYR A 180 -8.24 2.79 -14.44
C TYR A 180 -9.38 1.78 -14.32
N LEU A 181 -9.89 1.32 -15.46
CA LEU A 181 -11.01 0.36 -15.50
C LEU A 181 -10.48 -1.06 -15.63
N SER A 182 -11.03 -1.99 -14.83
CA SER A 182 -10.81 -3.43 -15.01
C SER A 182 -11.99 -4.03 -15.76
N VAL A 183 -11.75 -4.62 -16.94
CA VAL A 183 -12.79 -5.30 -17.71
C VAL A 183 -12.95 -6.75 -17.28
N ASN A 184 -14.19 -7.22 -17.31
CA ASN A 184 -14.58 -8.57 -16.95
C ASN A 184 -14.06 -9.58 -18.01
N VAL A 185 -13.07 -10.37 -17.66
CA VAL A 185 -12.54 -11.47 -18.49
C VAL A 185 -13.02 -12.83 -17.99
N GLY A 186 -13.41 -12.92 -16.71
CA GLY A 186 -13.87 -14.14 -16.08
C GLY A 186 -15.24 -14.61 -16.58
N SER A 187 -16.26 -13.77 -16.45
CA SER A 187 -17.63 -14.09 -16.87
C SER A 187 -18.16 -13.22 -18.01
N GLY A 188 -17.41 -12.19 -18.42
CA GLY A 188 -17.77 -11.27 -19.50
C GLY A 188 -17.35 -11.74 -20.89
N THR A 189 -17.49 -10.85 -21.85
CA THR A 189 -17.10 -11.11 -23.25
C THR A 189 -16.29 -9.96 -23.83
N PRO A 190 -15.46 -10.20 -24.86
CA PRO A 190 -14.76 -9.13 -25.59
C PRO A 190 -15.72 -8.10 -26.20
N GLN A 191 -16.92 -8.52 -26.61
CA GLN A 191 -17.97 -7.63 -27.11
C GLN A 191 -18.44 -6.68 -26.00
N GLU A 192 -18.77 -7.22 -24.83
CA GLU A 192 -19.23 -6.42 -23.69
C GLU A 192 -18.18 -5.37 -23.29
N ALA A 193 -16.91 -5.75 -23.22
CA ALA A 193 -15.82 -4.84 -22.93
C ALA A 193 -15.67 -3.75 -24.02
N SER A 194 -15.77 -4.12 -25.29
CA SER A 194 -15.74 -3.20 -26.42
C SER A 194 -16.90 -2.19 -26.40
N GLU A 195 -18.12 -2.67 -26.13
CA GLU A 195 -19.32 -1.83 -26.01
C GLU A 195 -19.20 -0.84 -24.83
N TRP A 196 -18.62 -1.26 -23.71
CA TRP A 196 -18.37 -0.38 -22.57
C TRP A 196 -17.43 0.77 -22.95
N LEU A 197 -16.34 0.47 -23.66
CA LEU A 197 -15.41 1.50 -24.13
C LEU A 197 -16.01 2.38 -25.22
N GLU A 198 -16.86 1.85 -26.10
CA GLU A 198 -17.61 2.66 -27.05
C GLU A 198 -18.57 3.61 -26.31
N TYR A 199 -19.35 3.11 -25.35
CA TYR A 199 -20.22 3.92 -24.50
C TYR A 199 -19.45 5.05 -23.83
N LEU A 200 -18.26 4.75 -23.29
CA LEU A 200 -17.43 5.73 -22.58
C LEU A 200 -16.80 6.76 -23.52
N THR A 201 -16.19 6.32 -24.61
CA THR A 201 -15.18 7.15 -25.29
C THR A 201 -15.63 7.69 -26.65
N THR A 202 -16.65 7.14 -27.31
CA THR A 202 -17.02 7.61 -28.65
C THR A 202 -17.64 9.01 -28.66
N ALA A 203 -17.18 9.84 -29.58
CA ALA A 203 -17.77 11.15 -29.90
C ALA A 203 -18.77 11.05 -31.06
N GLN A 204 -18.83 9.92 -31.76
CA GLN A 204 -19.75 9.71 -32.90
C GLN A 204 -21.16 9.43 -32.39
N PRO A 205 -22.22 9.79 -33.14
CA PRO A 205 -23.61 9.66 -32.71
C PRO A 205 -24.13 8.21 -32.82
N THR A 206 -23.40 7.27 -32.23
CA THR A 206 -23.79 5.85 -32.16
C THR A 206 -24.92 5.66 -31.15
N THR A 207 -25.54 4.47 -31.15
CA THR A 207 -26.57 4.10 -30.16
C THR A 207 -26.04 4.25 -28.74
N LEU A 208 -24.84 3.78 -28.48
CA LEU A 208 -24.21 3.85 -27.14
C LEU A 208 -23.87 5.29 -26.72
N ALA A 209 -23.45 6.15 -27.66
CA ALA A 209 -23.25 7.58 -27.38
C ALA A 209 -24.56 8.30 -27.04
N LYS A 210 -25.66 7.95 -27.75
CA LYS A 210 -26.99 8.50 -27.45
C LYS A 210 -27.50 8.00 -26.09
N GLU A 211 -27.26 6.74 -25.75
CA GLU A 211 -27.60 6.18 -24.43
C GLU A 211 -26.80 6.89 -23.32
N ARG A 212 -25.48 7.12 -23.49
CA ARG A 212 -24.68 7.91 -22.56
C ARG A 212 -25.24 9.32 -22.37
N ALA A 213 -25.63 9.97 -23.47
CA ALA A 213 -26.21 11.32 -23.42
C ALA A 213 -27.57 11.31 -22.70
N ALA A 214 -28.43 10.31 -22.93
CA ALA A 214 -29.70 10.14 -22.23
C ALA A 214 -29.50 9.87 -20.72
N ASN A 215 -28.38 9.23 -20.35
CA ASN A 215 -27.97 9.03 -18.97
C ASN A 215 -27.28 10.29 -18.36
N GLY A 216 -27.37 11.46 -19.01
CA GLY A 216 -26.92 12.75 -18.48
C GLY A 216 -25.50 13.16 -18.88
N HIS A 217 -24.80 12.37 -19.71
CA HIS A 217 -23.41 12.69 -20.09
C HIS A 217 -23.20 12.68 -21.60
N PRO A 218 -23.51 13.78 -22.32
CA PRO A 218 -23.38 13.83 -23.79
C PRO A 218 -21.93 13.79 -24.28
N ALA A 219 -20.98 14.36 -23.54
CA ALA A 219 -19.57 14.35 -23.89
C ALA A 219 -18.93 12.96 -23.65
N PRO A 220 -17.93 12.53 -24.44
CA PRO A 220 -17.18 11.33 -24.17
C PRO A 220 -16.34 11.47 -22.90
N TYR A 221 -16.23 10.37 -22.17
CA TYR A 221 -15.29 10.23 -21.07
C TYR A 221 -13.89 9.92 -21.59
N LYS A 222 -12.91 10.04 -20.70
CA LYS A 222 -11.53 9.67 -20.94
C LYS A 222 -11.18 8.46 -20.07
N VAL A 223 -10.63 7.43 -20.67
CA VAL A 223 -10.11 6.24 -19.99
C VAL A 223 -8.60 6.20 -20.21
N ALA A 224 -7.83 6.32 -19.14
CA ALA A 224 -6.37 6.34 -19.21
C ALA A 224 -5.77 4.94 -19.16
N PHE A 225 -6.33 4.05 -18.34
CA PHE A 225 -5.81 2.72 -18.11
C PHE A 225 -6.92 1.68 -18.18
N LEU A 226 -6.59 0.51 -18.73
CA LEU A 226 -7.52 -0.59 -18.88
C LEU A 226 -6.86 -1.91 -18.48
N GLY A 227 -7.28 -2.47 -17.35
CA GLY A 227 -6.93 -3.82 -16.93
C GLY A 227 -7.72 -4.86 -17.71
N ILE A 228 -7.03 -5.80 -18.33
CA ILE A 228 -7.65 -6.91 -19.05
C ILE A 228 -7.74 -8.11 -18.12
N GLY A 229 -8.80 -8.14 -17.29
CA GLY A 229 -9.03 -9.12 -16.24
C GLY A 229 -8.41 -8.71 -14.89
N ASN A 230 -8.65 -9.54 -13.88
CA ASN A 230 -8.09 -9.46 -12.53
C ASN A 230 -7.79 -10.86 -12.04
N GLU A 231 -6.59 -11.09 -11.46
CA GLU A 231 -6.20 -12.37 -10.83
C GLU A 231 -6.75 -13.60 -11.59
N SER A 232 -6.58 -13.59 -12.92
CA SER A 232 -7.18 -14.61 -13.79
C SER A 232 -6.71 -16.03 -13.47
N TRP A 233 -5.65 -16.15 -12.67
CA TRP A 233 -5.12 -17.40 -12.12
C TRP A 233 -5.85 -17.88 -10.84
N ASP A 234 -6.75 -17.07 -10.28
CA ASP A 234 -7.57 -17.37 -9.09
C ASP A 234 -9.03 -16.92 -9.33
N CYS A 235 -9.51 -15.93 -8.58
CA CYS A 235 -10.91 -15.47 -8.61
C CYS A 235 -11.35 -14.93 -9.98
N GLY A 236 -10.44 -14.47 -10.82
CA GLY A 236 -10.72 -14.04 -12.20
C GLY A 236 -10.86 -15.16 -13.20
N GLY A 237 -11.01 -16.44 -12.78
CA GLY A 237 -11.34 -17.54 -13.67
C GLY A 237 -10.48 -18.79 -13.55
N ASN A 238 -9.52 -18.85 -12.62
CA ASN A 238 -8.62 -19.98 -12.36
C ASN A 238 -7.94 -20.50 -13.66
N MET A 239 -7.41 -19.58 -14.46
CA MET A 239 -6.84 -19.84 -15.77
C MET A 239 -5.38 -20.28 -15.69
N THR A 240 -4.94 -21.09 -16.65
CA THR A 240 -3.50 -21.29 -16.91
C THR A 240 -2.94 -20.09 -17.67
N PRO A 241 -1.60 -19.87 -17.66
CA PRO A 241 -0.97 -18.78 -18.42
C PRO A 241 -1.34 -18.79 -19.92
N ASP A 242 -1.35 -19.95 -20.56
CA ASP A 242 -1.68 -20.08 -21.98
C ASP A 242 -3.15 -19.75 -22.28
N TYR A 243 -4.07 -20.15 -21.39
CA TYR A 243 -5.48 -19.83 -21.56
C TYR A 243 -5.73 -18.33 -21.35
N TYR A 244 -5.16 -17.73 -20.30
CA TYR A 244 -5.23 -16.29 -20.10
C TYR A 244 -4.61 -15.53 -21.27
N LEU A 245 -3.46 -15.96 -21.78
CA LEU A 245 -2.83 -15.35 -22.96
C LEU A 245 -3.76 -15.35 -24.18
N SER A 246 -4.54 -16.43 -24.37
CA SER A 246 -5.53 -16.49 -25.43
C SER A 246 -6.65 -15.45 -25.22
N GLN A 247 -7.14 -15.30 -23.99
CA GLN A 247 -8.10 -14.25 -23.62
C GLN A 247 -7.51 -12.85 -23.81
N LEU A 248 -6.31 -12.60 -23.29
CA LEU A 248 -5.60 -11.34 -23.42
C LEU A 248 -5.52 -10.88 -24.88
N LYS A 249 -5.15 -11.78 -25.80
CA LYS A 249 -5.04 -11.47 -27.24
C LYS A 249 -6.38 -11.07 -27.83
N ILE A 250 -7.46 -11.81 -27.50
CA ILE A 250 -8.81 -11.53 -28.01
C ILE A 250 -9.31 -10.20 -27.46
N TYR A 251 -9.28 -10.02 -26.14
CA TYR A 251 -9.72 -8.76 -25.52
C TYR A 251 -8.88 -7.57 -26.01
N SER A 252 -7.55 -7.68 -26.00
CA SER A 252 -6.68 -6.60 -26.46
C SER A 252 -6.95 -6.15 -27.89
N ARG A 253 -7.40 -7.08 -28.77
CA ARG A 253 -7.77 -6.77 -30.14
C ARG A 253 -9.03 -5.91 -30.22
N PHE A 254 -10.04 -6.17 -29.40
CA PHE A 254 -11.36 -5.53 -29.50
C PHE A 254 -11.52 -4.31 -28.58
N VAL A 255 -10.83 -4.27 -27.44
CA VAL A 255 -10.86 -3.09 -26.56
C VAL A 255 -10.00 -1.97 -27.14
N ARG A 256 -10.61 -0.77 -27.29
CA ARG A 256 -9.93 0.39 -27.85
C ARG A 256 -10.59 1.69 -27.38
N ASN A 257 -9.88 2.80 -27.45
CA ASN A 257 -10.50 4.10 -27.34
C ASN A 257 -11.19 4.42 -28.69
N PHE A 258 -12.50 4.67 -28.66
CA PHE A 258 -13.29 4.98 -29.86
C PHE A 258 -13.32 6.48 -30.19
N ASN A 259 -12.47 7.30 -29.56
CA ASN A 259 -12.37 8.72 -29.82
C ASN A 259 -11.01 9.07 -30.44
N PRO A 260 -10.93 9.29 -31.76
CA PRO A 260 -9.67 9.63 -32.42
C PRO A 260 -8.97 10.86 -31.84
N ALA A 261 -9.76 11.86 -31.40
CA ALA A 261 -9.20 13.08 -30.80
C ALA A 261 -8.50 12.85 -29.45
N GLN A 262 -8.78 11.75 -28.80
CA GLN A 262 -8.08 11.33 -27.55
C GLN A 262 -6.84 10.48 -27.86
N GLN A 263 -6.84 9.73 -28.95
CA GLN A 263 -5.75 8.80 -29.30
C GLN A 263 -4.42 9.51 -29.53
N ASP A 264 -4.44 10.69 -30.16
CA ASP A 264 -3.23 11.46 -30.46
C ASP A 264 -2.56 12.09 -29.23
N LYS A 265 -3.35 12.31 -28.16
CA LYS A 265 -2.89 13.03 -26.95
C LYS A 265 -2.65 12.13 -25.77
N GLN A 266 -3.38 11.03 -25.68
CA GLN A 266 -3.27 10.06 -24.59
C GLN A 266 -3.78 8.70 -25.04
N GLN A 267 -2.86 7.80 -25.25
CA GLN A 267 -3.18 6.41 -25.51
C GLN A 267 -3.76 5.79 -24.22
N MET A 268 -4.87 5.05 -24.36
CA MET A 268 -5.37 4.18 -23.28
C MET A 268 -4.40 3.01 -23.11
N LEU A 269 -3.74 2.94 -21.95
CA LEU A 269 -2.74 1.91 -21.67
C LEU A 269 -3.43 0.61 -21.22
N LYS A 270 -3.11 -0.49 -21.88
CA LYS A 270 -3.64 -1.82 -21.58
C LYS A 270 -2.72 -2.55 -20.62
N ILE A 271 -3.27 -3.06 -19.55
CA ILE A 271 -2.54 -3.74 -18.48
C ILE A 271 -3.00 -5.20 -18.45
N ALA A 272 -2.07 -6.11 -18.69
CA ALA A 272 -2.32 -7.54 -18.61
C ALA A 272 -2.23 -8.03 -17.17
N VAL A 273 -2.97 -9.08 -16.82
CA VAL A 273 -2.82 -9.76 -15.53
C VAL A 273 -1.43 -10.40 -15.44
N GLY A 274 -0.73 -10.07 -14.38
CA GLY A 274 0.59 -10.56 -14.07
C GLY A 274 0.62 -11.42 -12.81
N PRO A 275 1.79 -11.57 -12.16
CA PRO A 275 1.99 -12.50 -11.06
C PRO A 275 1.31 -12.07 -9.75
N GLY A 276 1.03 -13.07 -8.88
CA GLY A 276 0.55 -12.88 -7.51
C GLY A 276 1.59 -13.23 -6.42
N GLY A 277 2.86 -13.26 -6.75
CA GLY A 277 3.93 -13.61 -5.79
C GLY A 277 5.26 -13.96 -6.44
N GLY A 278 6.16 -14.57 -5.69
CA GLY A 278 7.54 -14.89 -6.12
C GLY A 278 7.85 -16.37 -6.35
N GLU A 279 6.92 -17.29 -6.08
CA GLU A 279 7.10 -18.72 -6.27
C GLU A 279 7.22 -19.07 -7.77
N PRO A 280 7.70 -20.27 -8.12
CA PRO A 280 7.95 -20.68 -9.52
C PRO A 280 6.76 -20.46 -10.45
N ARG A 281 5.53 -20.78 -10.04
CA ARG A 281 4.33 -20.59 -10.86
C ARG A 281 4.12 -19.13 -11.31
N TRP A 282 4.54 -18.16 -10.48
CA TRP A 282 4.42 -16.75 -10.79
C TRP A 282 5.49 -16.25 -11.74
N THR A 283 6.71 -16.77 -11.61
CA THR A 283 7.79 -16.49 -12.55
C THR A 283 7.51 -17.11 -13.92
N GLU A 284 6.92 -18.32 -13.97
CA GLU A 284 6.43 -18.96 -15.20
C GLU A 284 5.31 -18.14 -15.86
N TRP A 285 4.38 -17.57 -15.06
CA TRP A 285 3.34 -16.68 -15.58
C TRP A 285 3.93 -15.46 -16.27
N THR A 286 4.85 -14.77 -15.62
CA THR A 286 5.52 -13.59 -16.18
C THR A 286 6.32 -13.95 -17.42
N ASP A 287 7.07 -15.04 -17.41
CA ASP A 287 7.87 -15.51 -18.56
C ASP A 287 6.96 -15.81 -19.76
N ALA A 288 5.85 -16.52 -19.56
CA ALA A 288 4.92 -16.87 -20.62
C ALA A 288 4.30 -15.64 -21.30
N ILE A 289 3.81 -14.68 -20.50
CA ILE A 289 3.18 -13.45 -21.02
C ILE A 289 4.22 -12.60 -21.76
N MET A 290 5.38 -12.36 -21.16
CA MET A 290 6.41 -11.52 -21.74
C MET A 290 7.07 -12.13 -22.98
N LYS A 291 7.26 -13.45 -23.01
CA LYS A 291 7.73 -14.18 -24.20
C LYS A 291 6.75 -14.02 -25.37
N ALA A 292 5.44 -14.12 -25.09
CA ALA A 292 4.42 -13.90 -26.11
C ALA A 292 4.40 -12.43 -26.58
N TYR A 293 4.60 -11.48 -25.68
CA TYR A 293 4.73 -10.06 -26.03
C TYR A 293 5.91 -9.79 -26.96
N GLN A 294 7.09 -10.36 -26.69
CA GLN A 294 8.27 -10.17 -27.54
C GLN A 294 8.01 -10.54 -29.00
N SER A 295 7.20 -11.56 -29.24
CA SER A 295 6.86 -12.03 -30.59
C SER A 295 5.50 -11.51 -31.10
N HIS A 296 4.90 -10.51 -30.41
CA HIS A 296 3.60 -10.00 -30.81
C HIS A 296 3.63 -9.27 -32.15
N THR A 297 2.47 -9.23 -32.79
CA THR A 297 2.24 -8.49 -34.02
C THR A 297 1.30 -7.33 -33.76
N TRP A 298 1.05 -6.49 -34.74
CA TRP A 298 0.10 -5.38 -34.68
C TRP A 298 -1.32 -5.75 -34.24
N SER A 299 -1.65 -7.03 -34.19
CA SER A 299 -3.01 -7.52 -33.95
C SER A 299 -3.43 -7.45 -32.47
N TRP A 300 -2.51 -7.38 -31.55
CA TRP A 300 -2.75 -7.19 -30.12
C TRP A 300 -1.55 -6.49 -29.47
N ASP A 301 -1.77 -5.91 -28.31
CA ASP A 301 -0.74 -5.17 -27.59
C ASP A 301 -1.07 -5.10 -26.09
N MET A 302 -0.05 -4.87 -25.28
CA MET A 302 -0.14 -4.50 -23.86
C MET A 302 0.94 -3.48 -23.52
N ASN A 303 0.65 -2.59 -22.57
CA ASN A 303 1.56 -1.52 -22.14
C ASN A 303 2.05 -1.74 -20.70
N GLY A 304 1.40 -2.60 -19.95
CA GLY A 304 1.76 -2.95 -18.58
C GLY A 304 1.45 -4.40 -18.26
N LEU A 305 2.20 -4.92 -17.29
CA LEU A 305 1.96 -6.19 -16.62
C LEU A 305 1.66 -5.90 -15.17
N SER A 306 0.50 -6.34 -14.66
CA SER A 306 0.15 -6.15 -13.26
C SER A 306 0.99 -7.05 -12.35
N MET A 307 1.08 -6.70 -11.09
CA MET A 307 1.63 -7.55 -10.03
C MET A 307 0.84 -7.29 -8.75
N HIS A 308 0.31 -8.34 -8.15
CA HIS A 308 -0.36 -8.27 -6.85
C HIS A 308 0.56 -8.84 -5.78
N SER A 309 0.77 -8.10 -4.71
CA SER A 309 1.53 -8.58 -3.56
C SER A 309 1.11 -7.86 -2.29
N TYR A 310 0.41 -8.59 -1.44
CA TYR A 310 0.05 -8.12 -0.11
C TYR A 310 1.15 -8.44 0.91
N THR A 311 1.39 -7.53 1.84
CA THR A 311 2.18 -7.81 3.03
C THR A 311 1.35 -8.68 3.97
N VAL A 312 1.65 -9.98 3.95
CA VAL A 312 1.01 -11.01 4.78
C VAL A 312 2.04 -12.03 5.20
N VAL A 313 2.12 -12.34 6.51
CA VAL A 313 3.15 -13.27 7.01
C VAL A 313 2.75 -14.73 6.78
N LYS A 314 1.45 -15.01 6.85
CA LYS A 314 0.91 -16.36 6.64
C LYS A 314 -0.49 -16.28 6.08
N TRP A 315 -0.81 -17.15 5.16
CA TRP A 315 -2.13 -17.28 4.57
C TRP A 315 -2.90 -18.46 5.18
N PRO A 316 -4.18 -18.37 5.59
CA PRO A 316 -4.95 -17.11 5.65
C PRO A 316 -4.41 -16.14 6.71
N PRO A 317 -4.68 -14.81 6.57
CA PRO A 317 -4.17 -13.79 7.47
C PRO A 317 -4.57 -14.06 8.92
N SER A 318 -3.59 -14.06 9.82
CA SER A 318 -3.81 -14.34 11.24
C SER A 318 -3.32 -13.23 12.17
N PHE A 319 -2.48 -12.33 11.66
CA PHE A 319 -2.03 -11.16 12.41
C PHE A 319 -3.14 -10.13 12.54
N THR A 320 -3.16 -9.44 13.68
CA THR A 320 -4.18 -8.42 13.96
C THR A 320 -3.76 -7.05 13.45
N SER A 321 -4.76 -6.22 13.14
CA SER A 321 -4.53 -4.83 12.76
C SER A 321 -4.39 -3.89 13.97
N VAL A 322 -4.77 -4.34 15.17
CA VAL A 322 -4.68 -3.59 16.43
C VAL A 322 -4.25 -4.48 17.58
N GLY A 323 -3.70 -3.89 18.66
CA GLY A 323 -3.34 -4.63 19.87
C GLY A 323 -2.15 -5.56 19.71
N PHE A 324 -1.26 -5.28 18.77
CA PHE A 324 -0.06 -6.06 18.50
C PHE A 324 1.18 -5.41 19.13
N GLY A 325 2.26 -6.19 19.24
CA GLY A 325 3.54 -5.76 19.78
C GLY A 325 4.66 -5.66 18.74
N GLU A 326 5.88 -5.51 19.25
CA GLU A 326 7.08 -5.35 18.40
C GLU A 326 7.42 -6.60 17.59
N ALA A 327 7.06 -7.79 18.08
CA ALA A 327 7.30 -9.04 17.37
C ALA A 327 6.52 -9.09 16.05
N GLU A 328 5.22 -8.77 16.08
CA GLU A 328 4.40 -8.71 14.87
C GLU A 328 4.78 -7.53 13.97
N TYR A 329 5.15 -6.38 14.56
CA TYR A 329 5.70 -5.25 13.83
C TYR A 329 6.93 -5.66 13.01
N ALA A 330 7.92 -6.34 13.63
CA ALA A 330 9.12 -6.79 12.95
C ALA A 330 8.83 -7.81 11.85
N GLN A 331 7.90 -8.76 12.08
CA GLN A 331 7.53 -9.78 11.10
C GLN A 331 6.84 -9.14 9.88
N ILE A 332 5.91 -8.23 10.10
CA ILE A 332 5.22 -7.51 9.02
C ILE A 332 6.20 -6.68 8.20
N LEU A 333 7.12 -5.95 8.83
CA LEU A 333 8.08 -5.14 8.09
C LEU A 333 9.10 -5.99 7.34
N LYS A 334 9.45 -7.18 7.85
CA LYS A 334 10.24 -8.15 7.08
C LYS A 334 9.51 -8.54 5.80
N SER A 335 8.24 -8.95 5.92
CA SER A 335 7.42 -9.30 4.74
C SER A 335 7.22 -8.10 3.80
N THR A 336 7.12 -6.87 4.34
CA THR A 336 7.04 -5.64 3.52
C THR A 336 8.28 -5.48 2.62
N LEU A 337 9.47 -5.72 3.16
CA LEU A 337 10.72 -5.54 2.43
C LEU A 337 10.95 -6.60 1.33
N GLU A 338 10.25 -7.75 1.39
CA GLU A 338 10.25 -8.78 0.35
C GLU A 338 9.69 -8.25 -0.99
N MET A 339 8.94 -7.15 -0.97
CA MET A 339 8.48 -6.46 -2.19
C MET A 339 9.64 -6.06 -3.11
N ASN A 340 10.80 -5.69 -2.56
CA ASN A 340 11.98 -5.37 -3.36
C ASN A 340 12.43 -6.57 -4.21
N ASP A 341 12.53 -7.74 -3.59
CA ASP A 341 12.97 -8.97 -4.26
C ASP A 341 11.96 -9.40 -5.33
N LEU A 342 10.65 -9.18 -5.08
CA LEU A 342 9.60 -9.47 -6.06
C LEU A 342 9.72 -8.56 -7.29
N VAL A 343 9.86 -7.26 -7.07
CA VAL A 343 10.03 -6.27 -8.15
C VAL A 343 11.29 -6.58 -8.96
N GLU A 344 12.42 -6.87 -8.32
CA GLU A 344 13.67 -7.24 -9.00
C GLU A 344 13.52 -8.52 -9.82
N LYS A 345 12.93 -9.56 -9.24
CA LYS A 345 12.73 -10.87 -9.88
C LYS A 345 11.89 -10.74 -11.15
N HIS A 346 10.72 -10.10 -11.05
CA HIS A 346 9.84 -9.96 -12.20
C HIS A 346 10.37 -8.96 -13.24
N SER A 347 11.03 -7.88 -12.81
CA SER A 347 11.70 -6.94 -13.71
C SER A 347 12.80 -7.64 -14.52
N ALA A 348 13.60 -8.51 -13.91
CA ALA A 348 14.63 -9.27 -14.61
C ALA A 348 14.06 -10.22 -15.68
N ILE A 349 12.90 -10.84 -15.42
CA ILE A 349 12.20 -11.65 -16.42
C ILE A 349 11.68 -10.76 -17.55
N MET A 350 11.09 -9.61 -17.22
CA MET A 350 10.59 -8.66 -18.21
C MET A 350 11.72 -8.11 -19.07
N ASP A 351 12.88 -7.77 -18.49
CA ASP A 351 14.05 -7.23 -19.19
C ASP A 351 14.61 -8.21 -20.22
N LYS A 352 14.48 -9.52 -20.00
CA LYS A 352 14.88 -10.56 -20.95
C LYS A 352 14.13 -10.44 -22.29
N TYR A 353 12.86 -10.03 -22.25
CA TYR A 353 11.98 -9.96 -23.42
C TYR A 353 11.72 -8.55 -23.92
N ASP A 354 11.86 -7.55 -23.03
CA ASP A 354 11.63 -6.13 -23.28
C ASP A 354 12.70 -5.27 -22.60
N PRO A 355 13.95 -5.30 -23.12
CA PRO A 355 15.08 -4.56 -22.54
C PRO A 355 14.89 -3.03 -22.65
N GLU A 356 14.05 -2.55 -23.57
CA GLU A 356 13.72 -1.13 -23.73
C GLU A 356 12.67 -0.64 -22.72
N LYS A 357 12.15 -1.54 -21.87
CA LYS A 357 11.16 -1.24 -20.82
C LYS A 357 9.90 -0.56 -21.34
N LYS A 358 9.39 -0.99 -22.48
CA LYS A 358 8.13 -0.51 -23.08
C LYS A 358 6.92 -0.98 -22.29
N VAL A 359 6.95 -2.22 -21.78
CA VAL A 359 5.94 -2.77 -20.88
C VAL A 359 6.30 -2.40 -19.45
N VAL A 360 5.48 -1.60 -18.80
CA VAL A 360 5.72 -1.19 -17.41
C VAL A 360 5.24 -2.28 -16.43
N LEU A 361 5.88 -2.37 -15.27
CA LEU A 361 5.37 -3.15 -14.14
C LEU A 361 4.39 -2.29 -13.34
N VAL A 362 3.21 -2.83 -13.08
CA VAL A 362 2.08 -2.17 -12.39
C VAL A 362 1.75 -2.95 -11.13
N VAL A 363 2.06 -2.41 -9.95
CA VAL A 363 1.75 -3.04 -8.67
C VAL A 363 0.37 -2.58 -8.22
N ASP A 364 -0.67 -3.05 -8.90
CA ASP A 364 -2.04 -2.51 -8.78
C ASP A 364 -2.89 -3.13 -7.68
N GLU A 365 -2.27 -4.03 -6.88
CA GLU A 365 -2.75 -4.43 -5.55
C GLU A 365 -1.57 -4.65 -4.62
N TRP A 366 -1.51 -3.83 -3.55
CA TRP A 366 -0.52 -3.97 -2.50
C TRP A 366 -1.00 -3.34 -1.20
N GLY A 367 -0.40 -3.71 -0.09
CA GLY A 367 -0.72 -3.21 1.25
C GLY A 367 -0.72 -4.33 2.29
N GLY A 368 -0.99 -3.97 3.54
CA GLY A 368 -1.09 -4.92 4.64
C GLY A 368 -2.44 -5.66 4.62
N TRP A 369 -2.40 -6.98 4.72
CA TRP A 369 -3.60 -7.80 4.86
C TRP A 369 -3.56 -8.55 6.18
N TYR A 370 -4.50 -8.22 7.07
CA TYR A 370 -4.60 -8.79 8.41
C TYR A 370 -5.94 -9.48 8.62
N ALA A 371 -6.06 -10.21 9.72
CA ALA A 371 -7.35 -10.74 10.14
C ALA A 371 -8.38 -9.59 10.29
N PRO A 372 -9.60 -9.75 9.80
CA PRO A 372 -10.64 -8.75 9.98
C PRO A 372 -10.87 -8.41 11.45
N LEU A 373 -11.25 -7.16 11.72
CA LEU A 373 -11.58 -6.73 13.09
C LEU A 373 -12.67 -7.62 13.69
N PRO A 374 -12.53 -8.05 14.95
CA PRO A 374 -13.56 -8.82 15.64
C PRO A 374 -14.92 -8.11 15.62
N GLY A 375 -15.97 -8.85 15.26
CA GLY A 375 -17.34 -8.32 15.15
C GLY A 375 -17.66 -7.59 13.85
N SER A 376 -16.70 -7.43 12.94
CA SER A 376 -16.98 -6.94 11.59
C SER A 376 -17.62 -8.02 10.73
N THR A 377 -18.32 -7.61 9.67
CA THR A 377 -18.91 -8.53 8.70
C THR A 377 -17.82 -9.33 8.00
N LEU A 378 -17.94 -10.66 8.04
CA LEU A 378 -17.00 -11.54 7.35
C LEU A 378 -17.05 -11.28 5.84
N GLY A 379 -15.87 -11.18 5.22
CA GLY A 379 -15.74 -10.85 3.79
C GLY A 379 -15.73 -9.36 3.48
N PHE A 380 -15.92 -8.48 4.46
CA PHE A 380 -15.78 -7.02 4.27
C PHE A 380 -14.34 -6.55 4.46
N LEU A 381 -13.45 -7.41 4.92
CA LEU A 381 -12.02 -7.15 5.11
C LEU A 381 -11.73 -5.86 5.90
N VAL A 382 -12.56 -5.61 6.92
CA VAL A 382 -12.43 -4.44 7.78
C VAL A 382 -11.22 -4.60 8.68
N GLN A 383 -10.29 -3.68 8.58
CA GLN A 383 -9.14 -3.59 9.48
C GLN A 383 -8.85 -2.13 9.83
N GLN A 384 -8.19 -1.92 10.97
CA GLN A 384 -7.73 -0.61 11.39
C GLN A 384 -6.28 -0.41 10.94
N ASN A 385 -5.96 0.80 10.42
CA ASN A 385 -4.59 1.12 10.02
C ASN A 385 -3.86 1.89 11.12
N SER A 386 -2.67 1.44 11.44
CA SER A 386 -1.83 1.92 12.53
C SER A 386 -0.57 2.64 12.02
N LEU A 387 0.28 3.06 12.95
CA LEU A 387 1.60 3.59 12.61
C LEU A 387 2.47 2.55 11.88
N ARG A 388 2.35 1.23 12.22
CA ARG A 388 3.00 0.14 11.46
C ARG A 388 2.67 0.25 9.97
N ASP A 389 1.41 0.50 9.64
CA ASP A 389 0.93 0.54 8.26
C ASP A 389 1.41 1.79 7.51
N ALA A 390 1.63 2.88 8.24
CA ALA A 390 2.31 4.06 7.70
C ALA A 390 3.78 3.76 7.35
N VAL A 391 4.52 3.07 8.23
CA VAL A 391 5.90 2.64 7.95
C VAL A 391 5.92 1.67 6.76
N LEU A 392 5.02 0.68 6.73
CA LEU A 392 4.85 -0.25 5.61
C LEU A 392 4.62 0.51 4.28
N ALA A 393 3.71 1.48 4.27
CA ALA A 393 3.43 2.26 3.07
C ALA A 393 4.65 3.06 2.60
N ALA A 394 5.38 3.71 3.52
CA ALA A 394 6.59 4.45 3.20
C ALA A 394 7.67 3.54 2.58
N LEU A 395 7.89 2.35 3.14
CA LEU A 395 8.85 1.37 2.63
C LEU A 395 8.50 0.91 1.21
N ASN A 396 7.23 0.56 0.95
CA ASN A 396 6.81 0.17 -0.40
C ASN A 396 6.93 1.33 -1.40
N LEU A 397 6.51 2.54 -1.06
CA LEU A 397 6.66 3.72 -1.93
C LEU A 397 8.14 4.00 -2.24
N ASN A 398 9.04 3.81 -1.25
CA ASN A 398 10.47 3.94 -1.46
C ASN A 398 11.02 2.86 -2.39
N ILE A 399 10.56 1.60 -2.26
CA ILE A 399 10.91 0.50 -3.16
C ILE A 399 10.46 0.84 -4.59
N PHE A 400 9.21 1.22 -4.79
CA PHE A 400 8.69 1.57 -6.11
C PHE A 400 9.45 2.74 -6.74
N ALA A 401 9.81 3.76 -5.96
CA ALA A 401 10.58 4.89 -6.43
C ALA A 401 12.01 4.51 -6.84
N ARG A 402 12.65 3.56 -6.14
CA ARG A 402 13.97 3.02 -6.54
C ARG A 402 13.93 2.27 -7.86
N HIS A 403 12.80 1.62 -8.15
CA HIS A 403 12.57 0.86 -9.38
C HIS A 403 11.70 1.61 -10.41
N ALA A 404 11.66 2.95 -10.35
CA ALA A 404 10.80 3.78 -11.20
C ALA A 404 11.13 3.70 -12.71
N ASP A 405 12.21 3.07 -13.08
CA ASP A 405 12.55 2.76 -14.47
C ASP A 405 11.65 1.65 -15.06
N ARG A 406 11.14 0.73 -14.23
CA ARG A 406 10.22 -0.35 -14.62
C ARG A 406 8.86 -0.23 -13.96
N VAL A 407 8.79 0.09 -12.64
CA VAL A 407 7.53 0.27 -11.90
C VAL A 407 7.00 1.67 -12.12
N ARG A 408 5.86 1.81 -12.81
CA ARG A 408 5.30 3.12 -13.13
C ARG A 408 3.88 3.35 -12.63
N MET A 409 3.30 2.35 -11.98
CA MET A 409 2.01 2.46 -11.32
C MET A 409 1.97 1.54 -10.11
N ALA A 410 1.30 2.01 -9.06
CA ALA A 410 0.96 1.20 -7.90
C ALA A 410 -0.36 1.69 -7.32
N ASN A 411 -1.28 0.75 -7.01
CA ASN A 411 -2.58 1.08 -6.44
C ASN A 411 -2.73 0.39 -5.08
N ILE A 412 -2.75 1.18 -4.03
CA ILE A 412 -2.88 0.64 -2.68
C ILE A 412 -4.27 0.06 -2.46
N ALA A 413 -4.33 -1.08 -1.80
CA ALA A 413 -5.57 -1.77 -1.47
C ALA A 413 -5.96 -1.52 0.01
N GLN A 414 -7.05 -0.78 0.28
CA GLN A 414 -7.86 -0.08 -0.70
C GLN A 414 -8.03 1.37 -0.26
N MET A 415 -8.77 2.15 -1.04
CA MET A 415 -8.88 3.59 -0.79
C MET A 415 -9.64 3.93 0.50
N ILE A 416 -10.78 3.25 0.76
CA ILE A 416 -11.69 3.56 1.88
C ILE A 416 -12.17 2.28 2.54
N ASN A 417 -12.19 2.24 3.89
CA ASN A 417 -12.80 1.24 4.77
C ASN A 417 -12.31 -0.21 4.65
N VAL A 418 -11.54 -0.55 3.65
CA VAL A 418 -11.16 -1.93 3.32
C VAL A 418 -9.65 -2.06 3.36
N LEU A 419 -9.14 -3.13 3.97
CA LEU A 419 -7.71 -3.44 4.07
C LEU A 419 -6.89 -2.22 4.55
N GLN A 420 -5.79 -1.88 3.87
CA GLN A 420 -4.95 -0.73 4.25
C GLN A 420 -5.52 0.60 3.69
N ALA A 421 -6.69 0.99 4.19
CA ALA A 421 -7.41 2.17 3.72
C ALA A 421 -6.75 3.50 4.11
N MET A 422 -6.87 4.49 3.20
CA MET A 422 -6.49 5.88 3.46
C MET A 422 -7.45 6.55 4.45
N ILE A 423 -8.74 6.23 4.31
CA ILE A 423 -9.85 6.90 4.96
C ILE A 423 -10.76 5.84 5.55
N LEU A 424 -11.26 6.09 6.76
CA LEU A 424 -12.35 5.32 7.35
C LEU A 424 -13.57 6.22 7.51
N THR A 425 -14.74 5.67 7.22
CA THR A 425 -16.04 6.36 7.38
C THR A 425 -17.00 5.51 8.22
N ASP A 426 -17.82 6.18 9.00
CA ASP A 426 -18.96 5.60 9.70
C ASP A 426 -20.06 6.65 9.77
N LYS A 427 -21.14 6.43 9.00
CA LYS A 427 -22.23 7.43 8.87
C LYS A 427 -21.65 8.78 8.42
N GLU A 428 -21.94 9.86 9.17
CA GLU A 428 -21.42 11.21 8.90
C GLU A 428 -19.96 11.42 9.30
N LYS A 429 -19.35 10.48 10.05
CA LYS A 429 -17.97 10.60 10.51
C LYS A 429 -16.98 10.16 9.44
N MET A 430 -15.82 10.81 9.43
CA MET A 430 -14.66 10.44 8.64
C MET A 430 -13.38 10.59 9.48
N VAL A 431 -12.43 9.66 9.31
CA VAL A 431 -11.11 9.76 9.93
C VAL A 431 -10.02 9.40 8.91
N LEU A 432 -8.94 10.16 8.93
CA LEU A 432 -7.75 9.93 8.12
C LEU A 432 -6.81 8.97 8.85
N THR A 433 -6.37 7.91 8.17
CA THR A 433 -5.47 6.92 8.76
C THR A 433 -4.00 7.40 8.73
N PRO A 434 -3.10 6.79 9.51
CA PRO A 434 -1.68 7.07 9.39
C PRO A 434 -1.11 6.86 7.98
N THR A 435 -1.65 5.89 7.21
CA THR A 435 -1.29 5.66 5.80
C THR A 435 -1.62 6.87 4.92
N TYR A 436 -2.76 7.53 5.13
CA TYR A 436 -3.13 8.76 4.42
C TYR A 436 -2.06 9.84 4.58
N TYR A 437 -1.55 10.03 5.79
CA TYR A 437 -0.55 11.06 6.05
C TYR A 437 0.79 10.78 5.37
N VAL A 438 1.18 9.52 5.19
CA VAL A 438 2.34 9.17 4.36
C VAL A 438 2.10 9.64 2.92
N TYR A 439 0.97 9.32 2.31
CA TYR A 439 0.64 9.79 0.95
C TYR A 439 0.65 11.31 0.85
N LYS A 440 0.13 12.02 1.86
CA LYS A 440 0.15 13.47 1.92
C LYS A 440 1.57 14.04 1.96
N MET A 441 2.44 13.48 2.79
CA MET A 441 3.84 13.88 2.90
C MET A 441 4.63 13.58 1.62
N TYR A 442 4.25 12.51 0.89
CA TYR A 442 4.90 12.08 -0.36
C TYR A 442 4.38 12.80 -1.63
N VAL A 443 3.43 13.70 -1.53
CA VAL A 443 2.93 14.49 -2.70
C VAL A 443 4.08 15.12 -3.52
N PRO A 444 5.17 15.64 -2.94
CA PRO A 444 6.28 16.21 -3.70
C PRO A 444 7.03 15.21 -4.59
N PHE A 445 6.92 13.92 -4.32
CA PHE A 445 7.57 12.87 -5.12
C PHE A 445 6.80 12.54 -6.40
N GLN A 446 5.55 12.97 -6.52
CA GLN A 446 4.75 12.75 -7.73
C GLN A 446 5.34 13.52 -8.93
N ASP A 447 5.72 12.79 -9.97
CA ASP A 447 6.42 13.29 -11.15
C ASP A 447 7.82 13.89 -10.89
N ALA A 448 8.41 13.62 -9.72
CA ALA A 448 9.77 14.02 -9.39
C ALA A 448 10.80 13.12 -10.11
N THR A 449 12.02 13.59 -10.21
CA THR A 449 13.15 12.78 -10.70
C THR A 449 13.85 12.14 -9.52
N PHE A 450 13.92 10.81 -9.51
CA PHE A 450 14.64 10.05 -8.48
C PHE A 450 16.12 10.47 -8.44
N VAL A 451 16.67 10.61 -7.23
CA VAL A 451 18.09 10.87 -7.00
C VAL A 451 18.61 9.78 -6.04
N PRO A 452 19.60 8.98 -6.45
CA PRO A 452 20.14 7.94 -5.59
C PRO A 452 20.68 8.49 -4.27
N ALA A 453 20.30 7.85 -3.17
CA ALA A 453 20.83 8.09 -1.85
C ALA A 453 21.71 6.90 -1.42
N THR A 454 22.85 7.19 -0.79
CA THR A 454 23.77 6.17 -0.26
C THR A 454 23.90 6.35 1.25
N PHE A 455 23.70 5.30 2.02
CA PHE A 455 23.77 5.32 3.48
C PHE A 455 24.03 3.92 4.05
N ASP A 456 24.63 3.86 5.24
CA ASP A 456 24.62 2.64 6.03
C ASP A 456 23.30 2.60 6.81
N ALA A 457 22.43 1.68 6.44
CA ALA A 457 21.11 1.56 7.04
C ALA A 457 21.14 1.22 8.54
N GLY A 458 22.27 0.73 9.06
CA GLY A 458 22.31 0.12 10.40
C GLY A 458 21.40 -1.11 10.50
N LYS A 459 21.20 -1.60 11.71
CA LYS A 459 20.39 -2.80 11.96
C LYS A 459 19.45 -2.60 13.14
N PHE A 460 18.22 -3.04 12.97
CA PHE A 460 17.26 -3.29 14.03
C PHE A 460 17.04 -4.80 14.12
N THR A 461 17.13 -5.38 15.30
CA THR A 461 16.96 -6.82 15.50
C THR A 461 15.93 -7.08 16.61
N HIS A 462 14.95 -7.93 16.34
CA HIS A 462 13.94 -8.37 17.29
C HIS A 462 13.65 -9.86 17.05
N ASP A 463 13.76 -10.69 18.10
CA ASP A 463 13.51 -12.15 18.07
C ASP A 463 14.16 -12.88 16.87
N GLY A 464 15.41 -12.52 16.55
CA GLY A 464 16.17 -13.11 15.45
C GLY A 464 15.82 -12.56 14.05
N ILE A 465 14.81 -11.69 13.94
CA ILE A 465 14.52 -10.94 12.72
C ILE A 465 15.45 -9.73 12.66
N MET A 466 16.19 -9.62 11.57
CA MET A 466 17.08 -8.50 11.31
C MET A 466 16.50 -7.65 10.18
N LEU A 467 16.32 -6.35 10.44
CA LEU A 467 15.82 -5.35 9.49
C LEU A 467 16.84 -4.22 9.34
N PRO A 468 16.87 -3.49 8.22
CA PRO A 468 17.54 -2.21 8.15
C PRO A 468 16.90 -1.28 9.18
N ARG A 469 17.72 -0.49 9.87
CA ARG A 469 17.21 0.49 10.83
C ARG A 469 16.61 1.70 10.14
N ILE A 470 17.23 2.10 9.02
CA ILE A 470 16.82 3.25 8.22
C ILE A 470 16.57 2.82 6.78
N ASP A 471 15.53 3.40 6.18
CA ASP A 471 15.34 3.41 4.73
C ASP A 471 15.18 4.86 4.25
N ALA A 472 15.70 5.18 3.05
CA ALA A 472 15.62 6.54 2.53
C ALA A 472 15.59 6.60 1.01
N ILE A 473 14.93 7.63 0.48
CA ILE A 473 14.98 8.04 -0.91
C ILE A 473 15.14 9.56 -1.02
N ALA A 474 15.64 10.02 -2.14
CA ALA A 474 15.66 11.43 -2.50
C ALA A 474 15.12 11.63 -3.92
N ALA A 475 14.52 12.80 -4.18
CA ALA A 475 14.06 13.17 -5.50
C ALA A 475 14.05 14.69 -5.70
N LYS A 476 14.21 15.13 -6.95
CA LYS A 476 13.98 16.51 -7.35
C LYS A 476 12.58 16.67 -7.94
N ASP A 477 11.80 17.57 -7.37
CA ASP A 477 10.50 17.91 -7.94
C ASP A 477 10.62 18.70 -9.28
N LYS A 478 9.48 19.02 -9.90
CA LYS A 478 9.44 19.75 -11.17
C LYS A 478 10.05 21.15 -11.11
N ALA A 479 10.13 21.73 -9.91
CA ALA A 479 10.77 23.03 -9.69
C ALA A 479 12.28 22.90 -9.42
N GLY A 480 12.82 21.68 -9.38
CA GLY A 480 14.22 21.37 -9.08
C GLY A 480 14.55 21.34 -7.59
N LYS A 481 13.55 21.46 -6.70
CA LYS A 481 13.73 21.39 -5.26
C LYS A 481 13.99 19.95 -4.84
N LEU A 482 15.02 19.75 -4.01
CA LEU A 482 15.36 18.43 -3.50
C LEU A 482 14.49 18.09 -2.28
N TRP A 483 13.90 16.92 -2.33
CA TRP A 483 13.14 16.30 -1.25
C TRP A 483 13.82 15.02 -0.80
N VAL A 484 13.80 14.75 0.51
CA VAL A 484 14.34 13.53 1.11
C VAL A 484 13.27 12.92 2.01
N ALA A 485 12.95 11.66 1.76
CA ALA A 485 12.09 10.86 2.63
C ALA A 485 12.97 9.86 3.39
N ILE A 486 12.80 9.79 4.72
CA ILE A 486 13.58 8.92 5.59
C ILE A 486 12.64 8.20 6.55
N THR A 487 12.74 6.88 6.63
CA THR A 487 11.96 6.05 7.54
C THR A 487 12.88 5.47 8.60
N ASN A 488 12.63 5.78 9.89
CA ASN A 488 13.25 5.08 11.00
C ASN A 488 12.39 3.88 11.39
N ILE A 489 12.86 2.69 11.06
CA ILE A 489 12.16 1.41 11.28
C ILE A 489 12.27 0.96 12.75
N ASP A 490 13.33 1.35 13.46
CA ASP A 490 13.54 0.97 14.85
C ASP A 490 12.43 1.53 15.75
N PRO A 491 11.67 0.66 16.45
CA PRO A 491 10.54 1.11 17.27
C PRO A 491 10.96 1.81 18.57
N ASN A 492 12.23 1.70 18.99
CA ASN A 492 12.71 2.11 20.30
C ASN A 492 13.79 3.19 20.25
N GLN A 493 14.57 3.25 19.17
CA GLN A 493 15.73 4.14 19.10
C GLN A 493 15.53 5.26 18.09
N SER A 494 15.75 6.50 18.53
CA SER A 494 15.87 7.65 17.63
C SER A 494 17.14 7.51 16.77
N ALA A 495 17.10 8.05 15.55
CA ALA A 495 18.25 8.07 14.65
C ALA A 495 18.70 9.50 14.39
N GLU A 496 20.00 9.73 14.42
CA GLU A 496 20.60 10.99 14.01
C GLU A 496 21.20 10.85 12.62
N ILE A 497 20.65 11.58 11.65
CA ILE A 497 21.03 11.50 10.24
C ILE A 497 21.82 12.75 9.86
N GLU A 498 23.06 12.56 9.44
CA GLU A 498 23.86 13.61 8.85
C GLU A 498 23.73 13.55 7.31
N LEU A 499 23.09 14.57 6.73
CA LEU A 499 22.90 14.68 5.29
C LEU A 499 24.12 15.33 4.64
N SER A 500 24.74 14.61 3.71
CA SER A 500 25.81 15.10 2.83
C SER A 500 25.24 15.27 1.41
N LEU A 501 25.19 16.51 0.93
CA LEU A 501 24.52 16.86 -0.34
C LEU A 501 25.56 17.32 -1.36
N VAL A 502 25.92 16.45 -2.30
CA VAL A 502 26.86 16.79 -3.38
C VAL A 502 26.14 17.61 -4.44
N GLY A 503 26.67 18.79 -4.76
CA GLY A 503 26.10 19.71 -5.75
C GLY A 503 25.02 20.67 -5.23
N ILE A 504 24.79 20.70 -3.92
CA ILE A 504 23.88 21.64 -3.26
C ILE A 504 24.56 22.27 -2.04
N ASN A 505 24.49 23.60 -1.94
CA ASN A 505 24.86 24.32 -0.74
C ASN A 505 23.61 24.51 0.13
N ALA A 506 23.31 23.52 0.93
CA ALA A 506 22.11 23.50 1.75
C ALA A 506 22.23 24.45 2.94
N LYS A 507 21.23 25.29 3.16
CA LYS A 507 21.11 26.19 4.33
C LYS A 507 20.25 25.59 5.43
N SER A 508 19.19 24.89 5.02
CA SER A 508 18.27 24.25 5.98
C SER A 508 17.51 23.09 5.31
N ALA A 509 16.90 22.28 6.16
CA ALA A 509 15.88 21.32 5.78
C ALA A 509 14.62 21.61 6.61
N ALA A 510 13.44 21.51 5.98
CA ALA A 510 12.16 21.69 6.68
C ALA A 510 11.10 20.78 6.07
N GLY A 511 10.22 20.25 6.92
CA GLY A 511 9.17 19.34 6.48
C GLY A 511 8.35 18.80 7.64
N GLU A 512 7.94 17.55 7.52
CA GLU A 512 7.05 16.88 8.47
C GLU A 512 7.61 15.51 8.86
N THR A 513 7.30 15.08 10.09
CA THR A 513 7.57 13.74 10.60
C THR A 513 6.29 13.14 11.18
N LEU A 514 6.02 11.88 10.88
CA LEU A 514 4.91 11.10 11.40
C LEU A 514 5.47 10.04 12.35
N SER A 515 5.06 10.09 13.61
CA SER A 515 5.44 9.14 14.65
C SER A 515 4.36 9.06 15.73
N ALA A 516 4.42 8.04 16.57
CA ALA A 516 3.53 7.89 17.72
C ALA A 516 4.21 7.14 18.87
N SER A 517 3.55 7.08 20.03
CA SER A 517 4.09 6.42 21.22
C SER A 517 4.26 4.91 21.03
N LYS A 518 3.34 4.24 20.28
CA LYS A 518 3.35 2.81 20.05
C LYS A 518 3.28 2.49 18.56
N VAL A 519 3.76 1.30 18.18
CA VAL A 519 3.71 0.77 16.80
C VAL A 519 2.27 0.53 16.33
N ASP A 520 1.37 0.21 17.25
CA ASP A 520 -0.06 -0.04 17.02
C ASP A 520 -0.96 1.19 17.21
N SER A 521 -0.38 2.40 17.38
CA SER A 521 -1.15 3.65 17.50
C SER A 521 -1.99 3.89 16.25
N VAL A 522 -3.27 4.23 16.46
CA VAL A 522 -4.27 4.44 15.40
C VAL A 522 -4.99 5.77 15.56
N ASN A 523 -5.59 6.26 14.49
CA ASN A 523 -6.59 7.31 14.51
C ASN A 523 -7.97 6.65 14.54
N THR A 524 -8.85 7.08 15.45
CA THR A 524 -10.22 6.61 15.57
C THR A 524 -11.20 7.76 15.39
N PHE A 525 -12.50 7.47 15.21
CA PHE A 525 -13.54 8.51 15.11
C PHE A 525 -13.63 9.38 16.36
N ASP A 526 -13.25 8.86 17.54
CA ASP A 526 -13.26 9.61 18.80
C ASP A 526 -11.92 10.29 19.11
N ALA A 527 -10.83 9.82 18.49
CA ALA A 527 -9.48 10.37 18.63
C ALA A 527 -8.78 10.47 17.25
N PRO A 528 -9.25 11.37 16.36
CA PRO A 528 -8.84 11.39 14.95
C PRO A 528 -7.42 11.91 14.71
N ASN A 529 -6.78 12.49 15.71
CA ASN A 529 -5.49 13.16 15.61
C ASN A 529 -4.40 12.52 16.50
N THR A 530 -4.51 11.24 16.83
CA THR A 530 -3.52 10.50 17.64
C THR A 530 -2.20 10.36 16.88
N VAL A 531 -2.26 10.08 15.59
CA VAL A 531 -1.11 9.90 14.70
C VAL A 531 -1.24 10.88 13.54
N VAL A 532 -0.60 12.02 13.67
CA VAL A 532 -0.61 13.11 12.67
C VAL A 532 0.79 13.65 12.46
N PRO A 533 1.11 14.19 11.28
CA PRO A 533 2.41 14.79 11.01
C PRO A 533 2.69 15.98 11.93
N LYS A 534 3.96 16.10 12.35
CA LYS A 534 4.48 17.21 13.11
C LYS A 534 5.60 17.89 12.35
N PRO A 535 5.77 19.22 12.46
CA PRO A 535 6.86 19.92 11.79
C PRO A 535 8.21 19.44 12.29
N ILE A 536 9.18 19.33 11.37
CA ILE A 536 10.60 19.08 11.65
C ILE A 536 11.44 20.05 10.83
N SER A 537 12.54 20.54 11.41
CA SER A 537 13.48 21.39 10.68
C SER A 537 14.90 21.23 11.23
N ALA A 538 15.88 21.51 10.38
CA ALA A 538 17.28 21.58 10.73
C ALA A 538 17.94 22.73 9.97
N LYS A 539 18.91 23.41 10.61
CA LYS A 539 19.77 24.40 9.95
C LYS A 539 21.14 23.77 9.68
N ALA A 540 21.75 24.13 8.58
CA ALA A 540 23.09 23.67 8.28
C ALA A 540 24.11 24.27 9.28
N GLN A 541 25.00 23.43 9.77
CA GLN A 541 26.16 23.80 10.56
C GLN A 541 27.39 23.25 9.83
N ASP A 542 28.35 24.12 9.53
CA ASP A 542 29.57 23.78 8.79
C ASP A 542 29.29 23.01 7.48
N GLY A 543 28.22 23.43 6.77
CA GLY A 543 27.81 22.84 5.49
C GLY A 543 27.10 21.49 5.61
N LYS A 544 26.81 21.01 6.83
CA LYS A 544 26.11 19.74 7.10
C LYS A 544 24.74 19.98 7.70
N LEU A 545 23.78 19.16 7.29
CA LEU A 545 22.44 19.11 7.88
C LEU A 545 22.30 17.88 8.77
N THR A 546 21.93 18.07 10.02
CA THR A 546 21.65 16.96 10.94
C THR A 546 20.18 16.94 11.30
N LEU A 547 19.51 15.81 11.01
CA LEU A 547 18.12 15.54 11.38
C LEU A 547 18.08 14.50 12.49
N LYS A 548 17.29 14.75 13.54
CA LYS A 548 17.01 13.77 14.59
C LYS A 548 15.62 13.19 14.32
N LEU A 549 15.57 11.91 13.99
CA LEU A 549 14.34 11.17 13.71
C LEU A 549 13.86 10.46 14.97
N GLU A 550 12.57 10.58 15.25
CA GLU A 550 11.93 9.78 16.29
C GLU A 550 11.97 8.28 15.96
N PRO A 551 11.87 7.38 16.95
CA PRO A 551 11.66 5.96 16.71
C PRO A 551 10.39 5.73 15.89
N LYS A 552 10.33 4.66 15.07
CA LYS A 552 9.15 4.29 14.27
C LYS A 552 8.52 5.50 13.55
N SER A 553 9.32 6.19 12.76
CA SER A 553 8.88 7.44 12.13
C SER A 553 9.05 7.44 10.62
N VAL A 554 8.18 8.17 9.94
CA VAL A 554 8.33 8.55 8.54
C VAL A 554 8.53 10.06 8.48
N THR A 555 9.62 10.50 7.86
CA THR A 555 10.00 11.91 7.81
C THR A 555 10.23 12.32 6.36
N VAL A 556 9.63 13.42 5.93
CA VAL A 556 9.85 14.01 4.60
C VAL A 556 10.24 15.45 4.76
N VAL A 557 11.38 15.83 4.20
CA VAL A 557 11.91 17.20 4.25
C VAL A 557 12.29 17.72 2.88
N ALA A 558 12.05 19.00 2.68
CA ALA A 558 12.61 19.79 1.58
C ALA A 558 13.95 20.38 1.98
N ILE A 559 14.88 20.43 1.05
CA ILE A 559 16.20 21.07 1.23
C ILE A 559 16.15 22.49 0.66
N GLU A 560 16.48 23.47 1.48
CA GLU A 560 16.61 24.89 1.11
C GLU A 560 18.08 25.21 0.85
N GLN A 561 18.31 25.96 -0.26
CA GLN A 561 19.65 26.36 -0.73
C GLN A 561 19.97 27.81 -0.37
#